data_60da8c08a0f68fb6c7b05d1f78c46705
#
_entry.id   60da8c08a0f68fb6c7b05d1f78c46705
#
_cell.length_a   1.000
_cell.length_b   1.000
_cell.length_c   1.000
_cell.angle_alpha   90.00
_cell.angle_beta   90.00
_cell.angle_gamma   90.00
#
_symmetry.space_group_name_H-M   'P 1'
#
loop_
_entity.id
_entity.type
_entity.pdbx_description
1 polymer ?
#
loop_
_entity_poly.entity_id
_entity_poly.type
_entity_poly.pdbx_seq_one_letter_code
_entity_poly.pdbx_strand_id
1 'polypeptide(L)'
;MLRKETHLERNRVRFFRIWCPGSKETSQTVKLASVTSAKNSAQNAPTVSVDRSGALPKSWDPSAVEADMYQRWVDAGYFHADTNSSKPAYSIVLPPPNVTGKLHMGHALDHTLMDALCRRKRMQGYEVLWLPGMDHAGIATQSKVERQLAEQGIDYHALSRDEFIEKVWEWKREYGGFIGTQMRAIGDGLDWERERFTLDEGLSYAVQTIFKRLYDAGYIYRAERLVNWSPVLQTAVSDIEVKYLSLIHISEPTRLRRI
;
A
#
# COMPACT_ATOMS: atom_id res chain seq x y z
N MET A 1 27.11 -21.50 -46.86
CA MET A 1 26.36 -20.25 -47.04
C MET A 1 25.15 -20.33 -46.10
N LEU A 2 25.33 -20.01 -44.83
CA LEU A 2 24.33 -20.10 -43.78
C LEU A 2 24.15 -18.68 -43.22
N ARG A 3 22.99 -18.07 -43.54
CA ARG A 3 22.57 -16.80 -42.98
C ARG A 3 22.28 -17.00 -41.50
N LYS A 4 23.00 -16.28 -40.65
CA LYS A 4 22.60 -16.04 -39.26
C LYS A 4 21.56 -14.94 -39.28
N GLU A 5 20.32 -15.29 -39.06
CA GLU A 5 19.27 -14.32 -38.68
C GLU A 5 19.42 -14.07 -37.19
N THR A 6 19.91 -12.89 -36.86
CA THR A 6 19.84 -12.34 -35.50
C THR A 6 18.45 -11.73 -35.35
N HIS A 7 17.55 -12.48 -34.73
CA HIS A 7 16.28 -11.92 -34.25
C HIS A 7 16.55 -10.97 -33.08
N LEU A 8 16.83 -9.73 -33.40
CA LEU A 8 16.62 -8.61 -32.50
C LEU A 8 15.18 -8.14 -32.72
N GLU A 9 14.22 -8.80 -32.09
CA GLU A 9 12.86 -8.26 -31.99
C GLU A 9 12.89 -6.99 -31.16
N ARG A 10 12.79 -5.87 -31.85
CA ARG A 10 12.56 -4.56 -31.23
C ARG A 10 11.12 -4.55 -30.70
N ASN A 11 10.95 -4.88 -29.42
CA ASN A 11 9.65 -4.73 -28.75
C ASN A 11 9.29 -3.24 -28.66
N ARG A 12 8.49 -2.78 -29.62
CA ARG A 12 7.88 -1.45 -29.57
C ARG A 12 6.60 -1.54 -28.75
N VAL A 13 6.67 -1.14 -27.49
CA VAL A 13 5.47 -1.01 -26.66
C VAL A 13 4.73 0.28 -27.03
N ARG A 14 3.56 0.12 -27.61
CA ARG A 14 2.62 1.24 -27.80
C ARG A 14 1.83 1.42 -26.52
N PHE A 15 2.05 2.52 -25.81
CA PHE A 15 1.19 2.90 -24.69
C PHE A 15 -0.23 3.16 -25.20
N PHE A 16 -1.18 2.32 -24.78
CA PHE A 16 -2.58 2.51 -25.11
C PHE A 16 -3.16 3.67 -24.32
N ARG A 17 -3.85 4.55 -25.03
CA ARG A 17 -4.67 5.62 -24.51
C ARG A 17 -5.81 4.99 -23.73
N ILE A 18 -5.89 5.21 -22.40
CA ILE A 18 -7.11 4.93 -21.65
C ILE A 18 -8.09 6.05 -22.02
N TRP A 19 -8.97 5.76 -22.94
CA TRP A 19 -10.10 6.61 -23.29
C TRP A 19 -11.34 5.97 -22.65
N CYS A 20 -11.93 6.64 -21.65
CA CYS A 20 -13.25 6.31 -21.14
C CYS A 20 -14.29 7.09 -21.95
N PRO A 21 -15.13 6.45 -22.77
CA PRO A 21 -16.27 7.12 -23.37
C PRO A 21 -17.41 7.17 -22.36
N GLY A 22 -17.88 8.36 -22.07
CA GLY A 22 -19.20 8.60 -21.49
C GLY A 22 -19.28 8.98 -20.02
N SER A 23 -18.72 10.12 -19.65
CA SER A 23 -19.23 10.86 -18.49
C SER A 23 -19.96 12.10 -19.02
N LYS A 24 -21.29 12.04 -19.00
CA LYS A 24 -22.12 13.24 -19.11
C LYS A 24 -21.82 14.10 -17.88
N GLU A 25 -21.46 15.36 -18.11
CA GLU A 25 -21.37 16.38 -17.09
C GLU A 25 -22.70 16.49 -16.36
N THR A 26 -22.77 15.96 -15.15
CA THR A 26 -23.75 16.37 -14.16
C THR A 26 -23.01 17.16 -13.11
N SER A 27 -23.14 18.49 -13.22
CA SER A 27 -22.80 19.43 -12.16
C SER A 27 -23.60 19.05 -10.90
N GLN A 28 -23.05 18.22 -10.05
CA GLN A 28 -23.54 18.05 -8.68
C GLN A 28 -22.65 18.84 -7.75
N THR A 29 -23.16 19.98 -7.34
CA THR A 29 -22.65 20.75 -6.20
C THR A 29 -22.75 19.85 -4.96
N VAL A 30 -21.62 19.29 -4.53
CA VAL A 30 -21.55 18.57 -3.26
C VAL A 30 -21.71 19.61 -2.15
N LYS A 31 -22.90 19.72 -1.60
CA LYS A 31 -23.14 20.41 -0.34
C LYS A 31 -22.40 19.61 0.74
N LEU A 32 -21.35 20.21 1.30
CA LEU A 32 -20.76 19.78 2.55
C LEU A 32 -21.87 19.80 3.63
N ALA A 33 -22.33 18.61 4.01
CA ALA A 33 -23.19 18.48 5.16
C ALA A 33 -22.38 18.90 6.40
N SER A 34 -22.84 19.93 7.06
CA SER A 34 -22.33 20.36 8.36
C SER A 34 -22.50 19.22 9.37
N VAL A 35 -21.40 18.60 9.75
CA VAL A 35 -21.37 17.69 10.89
C VAL A 35 -21.53 18.56 12.13
N THR A 36 -22.73 18.52 12.68
CA THR A 36 -23.04 19.14 13.96
C THR A 36 -22.18 18.52 15.05
N SER A 37 -21.41 19.39 15.69
CA SER A 37 -20.64 19.17 16.90
C SER A 37 -21.38 18.28 17.91
N ALA A 38 -20.90 17.06 18.09
CA ALA A 38 -21.20 16.24 19.24
C ALA A 38 -20.43 16.81 20.44
N LYS A 39 -21.12 17.57 21.27
CA LYS A 39 -20.62 18.09 22.55
C LYS A 39 -20.32 16.90 23.48
N ASN A 40 -19.11 16.91 24.02
CA ASN A 40 -18.68 16.38 25.32
C ASN A 40 -19.57 15.32 25.98
N SER A 41 -19.15 14.06 25.82
CA SER A 41 -19.41 13.02 26.81
C SER A 41 -18.12 12.42 27.38
N ALA A 42 -17.24 13.29 27.84
CA ALA A 42 -16.01 12.87 28.53
C ALA A 42 -16.27 12.48 30.01
N GLN A 43 -17.46 11.99 30.33
CA GLN A 43 -17.85 11.69 31.71
C GLN A 43 -18.29 10.26 31.99
N ASN A 44 -17.87 9.27 31.21
CA ASN A 44 -18.03 7.86 31.61
C ASN A 44 -17.00 6.99 30.95
N ALA A 45 -15.71 7.29 31.11
CA ALA A 45 -14.70 6.27 30.97
C ALA A 45 -14.87 5.29 32.15
N PRO A 46 -15.07 3.98 31.94
CA PRO A 46 -15.10 3.04 33.05
C PRO A 46 -13.76 3.10 33.75
N THR A 47 -13.80 3.61 34.99
CA THR A 47 -12.65 3.55 35.88
C THR A 47 -12.43 2.07 36.16
N VAL A 48 -11.45 1.47 35.49
CA VAL A 48 -10.98 0.14 35.87
C VAL A 48 -10.43 0.27 37.26
N SER A 49 -11.17 -0.18 38.25
CA SER A 49 -10.67 -0.36 39.60
C SER A 49 -9.60 -1.46 39.54
N VAL A 50 -8.35 -1.03 39.44
CA VAL A 50 -7.22 -1.94 39.62
C VAL A 50 -7.29 -2.40 41.06
N ASP A 51 -7.69 -3.65 41.27
CA ASP A 51 -7.56 -4.30 42.57
C ASP A 51 -6.06 -4.40 42.89
N ARG A 52 -5.60 -3.50 43.73
CA ARG A 52 -4.20 -3.43 44.18
C ARG A 52 -3.87 -4.42 45.29
N SER A 53 -4.85 -5.26 45.68
CA SER A 53 -4.68 -6.25 46.75
C SER A 53 -4.04 -7.57 46.31
N GLY A 54 -3.90 -7.82 45.01
CA GLY A 54 -3.29 -9.01 44.45
C GLY A 54 -1.78 -8.85 44.17
N ALA A 55 -1.00 -9.85 44.52
CA ALA A 55 0.39 -9.93 44.08
C ALA A 55 0.44 -9.92 42.55
N LEU A 56 1.31 -9.09 41.95
CA LEU A 56 1.53 -9.09 40.51
C LEU A 56 1.93 -10.50 40.02
N PRO A 57 1.40 -10.97 38.90
CA PRO A 57 1.80 -12.24 38.31
C PRO A 57 3.30 -12.26 38.02
N LYS A 58 3.95 -13.43 38.17
CA LYS A 58 5.39 -13.58 37.94
C LYS A 58 5.82 -13.29 36.48
N SER A 59 4.89 -13.41 35.55
CA SER A 59 5.10 -13.12 34.13
C SER A 59 3.97 -12.25 33.61
N TRP A 60 4.31 -11.35 32.71
CA TRP A 60 3.33 -10.55 31.96
C TRP A 60 2.67 -11.42 30.90
N ASP A 61 1.32 -11.41 30.85
CA ASP A 61 0.53 -11.99 29.77
C ASP A 61 -0.09 -10.87 28.93
N PRO A 62 0.46 -10.57 27.73
CA PRO A 62 -0.05 -9.51 26.89
C PRO A 62 -1.47 -9.80 26.39
N SER A 63 -1.85 -11.06 26.17
CA SER A 63 -3.14 -11.44 25.60
C SER A 63 -4.33 -11.00 26.45
N ALA A 64 -4.12 -10.84 27.76
CA ALA A 64 -5.14 -10.43 28.71
C ALA A 64 -5.56 -8.93 28.59
N VAL A 65 -4.73 -8.10 27.94
CA VAL A 65 -4.94 -6.63 27.97
C VAL A 65 -4.82 -5.94 26.61
N GLU A 66 -4.10 -6.52 25.66
CA GLU A 66 -3.75 -5.82 24.40
C GLU A 66 -4.97 -5.43 23.57
N ALA A 67 -5.88 -6.35 23.31
CA ALA A 67 -7.02 -6.11 22.44
C ALA A 67 -7.95 -5.03 23.01
N ASP A 68 -8.31 -5.14 24.26
CA ASP A 68 -9.20 -4.20 24.95
C ASP A 68 -8.56 -2.81 25.10
N MET A 69 -7.27 -2.78 25.42
CA MET A 69 -6.56 -1.53 25.62
C MET A 69 -6.47 -0.73 24.34
N TYR A 70 -6.11 -1.38 23.24
CA TYR A 70 -6.00 -0.72 21.95
C TYR A 70 -7.35 -0.19 21.46
N GLN A 71 -8.41 -1.00 21.57
CA GLN A 71 -9.75 -0.56 21.18
C GLN A 71 -10.22 0.63 21.98
N ARG A 72 -9.99 0.67 23.30
CA ARG A 72 -10.28 1.82 24.15
C ARG A 72 -9.56 3.10 23.71
N TRP A 73 -8.30 2.99 23.23
CA TRP A 73 -7.56 4.14 22.72
C TRP A 73 -8.17 4.68 21.41
N VAL A 74 -8.59 3.78 20.54
CA VAL A 74 -9.26 4.15 19.27
C VAL A 74 -10.61 4.80 19.56
N ASP A 75 -11.44 4.19 20.42
CA ASP A 75 -12.77 4.69 20.78
C ASP A 75 -12.70 6.04 21.51
N ALA A 76 -11.65 6.27 22.28
CA ALA A 76 -11.38 7.56 22.94
C ALA A 76 -10.83 8.62 21.97
N GLY A 77 -10.57 8.30 20.71
CA GLY A 77 -10.06 9.22 19.69
C GLY A 77 -8.63 9.72 19.95
N TYR A 78 -7.82 8.99 20.73
CA TYR A 78 -6.47 9.45 21.08
C TYR A 78 -5.52 9.59 19.89
N PHE A 79 -5.81 8.93 18.79
CA PHE A 79 -5.00 8.95 17.59
C PHE A 79 -5.55 9.86 16.49
N HIS A 80 -6.78 10.35 16.66
CA HIS A 80 -7.42 11.25 15.71
C HIS A 80 -6.76 12.63 15.75
N ALA A 81 -6.43 13.20 14.59
CA ALA A 81 -5.87 14.54 14.47
C ALA A 81 -6.98 15.56 14.16
N ASP A 82 -7.06 16.63 14.96
CA ASP A 82 -8.00 17.72 14.73
C ASP A 82 -7.41 18.77 13.79
N THR A 83 -8.03 18.95 12.62
CA THR A 83 -7.63 19.94 11.63
C THR A 83 -7.80 21.39 12.09
N ASN A 84 -8.63 21.64 13.11
CA ASN A 84 -8.91 22.96 13.66
C ASN A 84 -8.09 23.24 14.94
N SER A 85 -7.20 22.34 15.32
CA SER A 85 -6.37 22.48 16.51
C SER A 85 -5.44 23.69 16.42
N SER A 86 -5.30 24.42 17.50
CA SER A 86 -4.30 25.50 17.64
C SER A 86 -2.92 25.01 18.09
N LYS A 87 -2.77 23.71 18.36
CA LYS A 87 -1.51 23.10 18.75
C LYS A 87 -0.52 23.07 17.57
N PRO A 88 0.79 23.09 17.83
CA PRO A 88 1.76 22.91 16.76
C PRO A 88 1.58 21.54 16.07
N ALA A 89 1.54 21.53 14.75
CA ALA A 89 1.34 20.32 13.98
C ALA A 89 2.61 19.46 13.92
N TYR A 90 2.43 18.15 13.95
CA TYR A 90 3.48 17.17 13.68
C TYR A 90 2.93 16.02 12.83
N SER A 91 3.67 15.64 11.81
CA SER A 91 3.35 14.48 10.98
C SER A 91 4.61 13.75 10.59
N ILE A 92 4.53 12.44 10.48
CA ILE A 92 5.58 11.57 9.97
C ILE A 92 4.98 10.64 8.92
N VAL A 93 5.69 10.45 7.82
CA VAL A 93 5.23 9.57 6.75
C VAL A 93 5.42 8.13 7.16
N LEU A 94 4.33 7.34 7.13
CA LEU A 94 4.39 5.89 7.22
C LEU A 94 4.52 5.35 5.79
N PRO A 95 5.62 4.64 5.44
CA PRO A 95 5.70 3.94 4.16
C PRO A 95 4.57 2.92 4.08
N PRO A 96 3.66 3.03 3.08
CA PRO A 96 2.50 2.14 3.03
C PRO A 96 2.95 0.72 2.68
N PRO A 97 2.64 -0.29 3.51
CA PRO A 97 3.00 -1.67 3.19
C PRO A 97 2.26 -2.17 1.95
N ASN A 98 2.96 -2.99 1.18
CA ASN A 98 2.39 -3.65 0.00
C ASN A 98 1.38 -4.72 0.40
N VAL A 99 0.24 -4.80 -0.31
CA VAL A 99 -0.77 -5.84 -0.09
C VAL A 99 -0.33 -7.17 -0.75
N THR A 100 0.92 -7.57 -0.47
CA THR A 100 1.52 -8.81 -1.01
C THR A 100 1.58 -9.95 0.00
N GLY A 101 1.15 -9.71 1.24
CA GLY A 101 1.16 -10.70 2.32
C GLY A 101 1.11 -10.09 3.70
N LYS A 102 1.71 -10.80 4.66
CA LYS A 102 1.77 -10.40 6.07
C LYS A 102 2.93 -9.45 6.33
N LEU A 103 2.78 -8.58 7.34
CA LEU A 103 3.89 -7.79 7.84
C LEU A 103 4.97 -8.71 8.44
N HIS A 104 6.21 -8.27 8.42
CA HIS A 104 7.36 -8.95 9.01
C HIS A 104 8.06 -8.06 10.04
N MET A 105 9.07 -8.60 10.73
CA MET A 105 9.77 -7.88 11.81
C MET A 105 10.38 -6.54 11.37
N GLY A 106 10.76 -6.39 10.10
CA GLY A 106 11.24 -5.12 9.57
C GLY A 106 10.17 -4.02 9.62
N HIS A 107 8.92 -4.34 9.25
CA HIS A 107 7.80 -3.41 9.39
C HIS A 107 7.55 -3.09 10.88
N ALA A 108 7.55 -4.09 11.76
CA ALA A 108 7.34 -3.86 13.18
C ALA A 108 8.39 -2.91 13.77
N LEU A 109 9.66 -3.05 13.39
CA LEU A 109 10.73 -2.16 13.83
C LEU A 109 10.52 -0.73 13.33
N ASP A 110 10.23 -0.57 12.04
CA ASP A 110 10.01 0.74 11.42
C ASP A 110 8.80 1.46 12.06
N HIS A 111 7.67 0.75 12.18
CA HIS A 111 6.47 1.27 12.83
C HIS A 111 6.71 1.66 14.28
N THR A 112 7.40 0.81 15.06
CA THR A 112 7.69 1.09 16.48
C THR A 112 8.52 2.36 16.66
N LEU A 113 9.51 2.60 15.80
CA LEU A 113 10.33 3.81 15.85
C LEU A 113 9.49 5.06 15.54
N MET A 114 8.64 5.00 14.53
CA MET A 114 7.75 6.11 14.17
C MET A 114 6.67 6.35 15.23
N ASP A 115 6.07 5.28 15.76
CA ASP A 115 5.07 5.37 16.82
C ASP A 115 5.63 6.00 18.10
N ALA A 116 6.85 5.63 18.49
CA ALA A 116 7.53 6.24 19.63
C ALA A 116 7.70 7.76 19.46
N LEU A 117 8.04 8.21 18.26
CA LEU A 117 8.16 9.64 17.95
C LEU A 117 6.78 10.33 17.98
N CYS A 118 5.76 9.73 17.41
CA CYS A 118 4.39 10.25 17.42
C CYS A 118 3.85 10.36 18.86
N ARG A 119 4.02 9.32 19.67
CA ARG A 119 3.62 9.33 21.10
C ARG A 119 4.35 10.40 21.88
N ARG A 120 5.67 10.50 21.71
CA ARG A 120 6.45 11.58 22.34
C ARG A 120 5.92 12.96 21.97
N LYS A 121 5.58 13.18 20.70
CA LYS A 121 5.05 14.46 20.24
C LYS A 121 3.67 14.76 20.82
N ARG A 122 2.78 13.78 20.90
CA ARG A 122 1.49 13.92 21.60
C ARG A 122 1.69 14.32 23.07
N MET A 123 2.62 13.68 23.77
CA MET A 123 2.95 14.01 25.16
C MET A 123 3.53 15.42 25.32
N GLN A 124 4.17 15.96 24.28
CA GLN A 124 4.69 17.33 24.24
C GLN A 124 3.62 18.36 23.86
N GLY A 125 2.36 17.96 23.66
CA GLY A 125 1.25 18.83 23.33
C GLY A 125 1.12 19.18 21.84
N TYR A 126 1.74 18.43 20.95
CA TYR A 126 1.56 18.60 19.50
C TYR A 126 0.26 17.95 19.03
N GLU A 127 -0.33 18.50 17.97
CA GLU A 127 -1.34 17.83 17.18
C GLU A 127 -0.64 16.90 16.18
N VAL A 128 -0.85 15.59 16.33
CA VAL A 128 -0.08 14.58 15.59
C VAL A 128 -0.96 13.85 14.62
N LEU A 129 -0.67 13.99 13.33
CA LEU A 129 -1.23 13.16 12.28
C LEU A 129 -0.24 12.06 11.90
N TRP A 130 -0.60 10.80 12.16
CA TRP A 130 0.10 9.63 11.64
C TRP A 130 -0.89 8.78 10.86
N LEU A 131 -0.77 8.82 9.54
CA LEU A 131 -1.76 8.33 8.59
C LEU A 131 -1.47 6.89 8.21
N PRO A 132 -2.41 5.93 8.42
CA PRO A 132 -2.29 4.59 7.87
C PRO A 132 -2.56 4.57 6.38
N GLY A 133 -1.87 3.67 5.68
CA GLY A 133 -2.09 3.45 4.26
C GLY A 133 -1.59 2.09 3.82
N MET A 134 -2.03 1.67 2.64
CA MET A 134 -1.58 0.44 1.99
C MET A 134 -1.33 0.68 0.51
N ASP A 135 -0.30 0.03 -0.02
CA ASP A 135 0.03 0.07 -1.44
C ASP A 135 -0.50 -1.17 -2.16
N HIS A 136 -1.13 -0.96 -3.31
CA HIS A 136 -1.60 -2.05 -4.16
C HIS A 136 -0.48 -2.87 -4.80
N ALA A 137 0.74 -2.33 -4.88
CA ALA A 137 1.96 -2.98 -5.34
C ALA A 137 1.88 -3.67 -6.73
N GLY A 138 0.90 -3.30 -7.55
CA GLY A 138 0.72 -3.68 -8.95
C GLY A 138 1.17 -5.10 -9.31
N ILE A 139 2.29 -5.21 -10.03
CA ILE A 139 2.87 -6.45 -10.54
C ILE A 139 3.09 -7.50 -9.43
N ALA A 140 3.59 -7.08 -8.27
CA ALA A 140 3.89 -8.00 -7.17
C ALA A 140 2.61 -8.65 -6.60
N THR A 141 1.52 -7.89 -6.48
CA THR A 141 0.22 -8.41 -6.02
C THR A 141 -0.39 -9.33 -7.07
N GLN A 142 -0.36 -8.95 -8.35
CA GLN A 142 -0.86 -9.80 -9.45
C GLN A 142 -0.12 -11.14 -9.49
N SER A 143 1.22 -11.13 -9.41
CA SER A 143 2.02 -12.37 -9.38
C SER A 143 1.71 -13.28 -8.18
N LYS A 144 1.28 -12.69 -7.05
CA LYS A 144 0.81 -13.48 -5.90
C LYS A 144 -0.52 -14.15 -6.18
N VAL A 145 -1.46 -13.41 -6.78
CA VAL A 145 -2.78 -13.93 -7.17
C VAL A 145 -2.65 -15.00 -8.25
N GLU A 146 -1.82 -14.79 -9.27
CA GLU A 146 -1.52 -15.79 -10.30
C GLU A 146 -1.01 -17.10 -9.69
N ARG A 147 -0.07 -17.00 -8.74
CA ARG A 147 0.44 -18.18 -8.02
C ARG A 147 -0.64 -18.88 -7.21
N GLN A 148 -1.48 -18.13 -6.49
CA GLN A 148 -2.59 -18.70 -5.72
C GLN A 148 -3.60 -19.42 -6.63
N LEU A 149 -3.92 -18.84 -7.78
CA LEU A 149 -4.81 -19.46 -8.77
C LEU A 149 -4.21 -20.76 -9.32
N ALA A 150 -2.88 -20.74 -9.62
CA ALA A 150 -2.17 -21.93 -10.09
C ALA A 150 -2.15 -23.06 -9.04
N GLU A 151 -1.98 -22.73 -7.75
CA GLU A 151 -2.07 -23.68 -6.63
C GLU A 151 -3.50 -24.29 -6.51
N GLN A 152 -4.52 -23.55 -6.92
CA GLN A 152 -5.91 -24.01 -7.00
C GLN A 152 -6.24 -24.77 -8.30
N GLY A 153 -5.27 -24.92 -9.19
CA GLY A 153 -5.45 -25.55 -10.50
C GLY A 153 -6.19 -24.70 -11.52
N ILE A 154 -6.27 -23.40 -11.32
CA ILE A 154 -6.91 -22.42 -12.20
C ILE A 154 -5.87 -21.78 -13.08
N ASP A 155 -6.02 -21.90 -14.40
CA ASP A 155 -5.23 -21.15 -15.36
C ASP A 155 -5.77 -19.73 -15.47
N TYR A 156 -5.02 -18.74 -14.97
CA TYR A 156 -5.44 -17.34 -15.01
C TYR A 156 -5.55 -16.77 -16.43
N HIS A 157 -4.87 -17.38 -17.42
CA HIS A 157 -5.00 -16.98 -18.83
C HIS A 157 -6.37 -17.36 -19.42
N ALA A 158 -7.08 -18.32 -18.81
CA ALA A 158 -8.44 -18.68 -19.20
C ALA A 158 -9.50 -17.72 -18.65
N LEU A 159 -9.13 -16.89 -17.67
CA LEU A 159 -10.03 -15.88 -17.10
C LEU A 159 -10.12 -14.64 -17.99
N SER A 160 -11.29 -14.03 -18.03
CA SER A 160 -11.42 -12.69 -18.54
C SER A 160 -10.68 -11.67 -17.66
N ARG A 161 -10.40 -10.48 -18.22
CA ARG A 161 -9.77 -9.41 -17.44
C ARG A 161 -10.55 -9.04 -16.19
N ASP A 162 -11.87 -8.98 -16.29
CA ASP A 162 -12.73 -8.56 -15.19
C ASP A 162 -12.77 -9.62 -14.08
N GLU A 163 -12.83 -10.92 -14.45
CA GLU A 163 -12.72 -12.03 -13.49
C GLU A 163 -11.37 -12.02 -12.77
N PHE A 164 -10.26 -11.80 -13.49
CA PHE A 164 -8.94 -11.71 -12.86
C PHE A 164 -8.85 -10.52 -11.91
N ILE A 165 -9.34 -9.34 -12.32
CA ILE A 165 -9.37 -8.15 -11.46
C ILE A 165 -10.18 -8.42 -10.19
N GLU A 166 -11.32 -9.11 -10.28
CA GLU A 166 -12.09 -9.45 -9.07
C GLU A 166 -11.30 -10.36 -8.11
N LYS A 167 -10.52 -11.31 -8.63
CA LYS A 167 -9.61 -12.13 -7.80
C LYS A 167 -8.54 -11.29 -7.11
N VAL A 168 -8.02 -10.27 -7.79
CA VAL A 168 -7.07 -9.33 -7.18
C VAL A 168 -7.73 -8.50 -6.08
N TRP A 169 -8.99 -8.10 -6.27
CA TRP A 169 -9.75 -7.40 -5.22
C TRP A 169 -10.11 -8.31 -4.04
N GLU A 170 -10.42 -9.60 -4.27
CA GLU A 170 -10.59 -10.60 -3.20
C GLU A 170 -9.31 -10.69 -2.36
N TRP A 171 -8.15 -10.84 -2.99
CA TRP A 171 -6.85 -10.83 -2.33
C TRP A 171 -6.64 -9.56 -1.49
N LYS A 172 -6.91 -8.40 -2.05
CA LYS A 172 -6.79 -7.12 -1.34
C LYS A 172 -7.69 -7.05 -0.11
N ARG A 173 -8.93 -7.52 -0.20
CA ARG A 173 -9.86 -7.53 0.95
C ARG A 173 -9.34 -8.41 2.08
N GLU A 174 -8.81 -9.58 1.76
CA GLU A 174 -8.27 -10.52 2.74
C GLU A 174 -7.00 -9.98 3.39
N TYR A 175 -5.97 -9.72 2.60
CA TYR A 175 -4.65 -9.34 3.12
C TYR A 175 -4.59 -7.90 3.63
N GLY A 176 -5.35 -6.99 3.06
CA GLY A 176 -5.46 -5.63 3.57
C GLY A 176 -6.07 -5.60 4.98
N GLY A 177 -7.14 -6.37 5.22
CA GLY A 177 -7.72 -6.53 6.56
C GLY A 177 -6.73 -7.14 7.54
N PHE A 178 -5.94 -8.13 7.10
CA PHE A 178 -4.94 -8.77 7.94
C PHE A 178 -3.80 -7.81 8.34
N ILE A 179 -3.29 -7.00 7.40
CA ILE A 179 -2.27 -5.98 7.66
C ILE A 179 -2.75 -4.98 8.70
N GLY A 180 -3.98 -4.46 8.55
CA GLY A 180 -4.57 -3.55 9.52
C GLY A 180 -4.70 -4.18 10.93
N THR A 181 -5.04 -5.47 11.00
CA THR A 181 -5.07 -6.21 12.26
C THR A 181 -3.68 -6.33 12.89
N GLN A 182 -2.64 -6.60 12.10
CA GLN A 182 -1.27 -6.66 12.59
C GLN A 182 -0.78 -5.30 13.12
N MET A 183 -1.08 -4.20 12.43
CA MET A 183 -0.75 -2.85 12.89
C MET A 183 -1.42 -2.53 14.23
N ARG A 184 -2.69 -2.95 14.40
CA ARG A 184 -3.41 -2.79 15.67
C ARG A 184 -2.80 -3.65 16.78
N ALA A 185 -2.35 -4.87 16.46
CA ALA A 185 -1.74 -5.78 17.43
C ALA A 185 -0.39 -5.29 17.94
N ILE A 186 0.42 -4.62 17.11
CA ILE A 186 1.67 -3.97 17.58
C ILE A 186 1.42 -2.62 18.27
N GLY A 187 0.19 -2.13 18.25
CA GLY A 187 -0.22 -0.96 19.01
C GLY A 187 0.00 0.37 18.30
N ASP A 188 0.11 0.40 16.98
CA ASP A 188 0.36 1.62 16.19
C ASP A 188 -0.69 2.71 16.45
N GLY A 189 -0.26 3.88 16.89
CA GLY A 189 -1.12 5.01 17.19
C GLY A 189 -1.56 5.78 15.94
N LEU A 190 -2.21 5.09 15.01
CA LEU A 190 -2.61 5.56 13.69
C LEU A 190 -4.01 6.20 13.69
N ASP A 191 -4.21 7.21 12.85
CA ASP A 191 -5.52 7.83 12.61
C ASP A 191 -6.32 7.01 11.59
N TRP A 192 -7.02 5.98 12.08
CA TRP A 192 -7.75 5.01 11.25
C TRP A 192 -8.91 5.59 10.45
N GLU A 193 -9.47 6.73 10.87
CA GLU A 193 -10.54 7.39 10.13
C GLU A 193 -10.04 7.95 8.79
N ARG A 194 -8.72 8.14 8.68
CA ARG A 194 -8.07 8.66 7.48
C ARG A 194 -7.26 7.60 6.73
N GLU A 195 -7.52 6.32 6.98
CA GLU A 195 -6.87 5.23 6.26
C GLU A 195 -7.00 5.41 4.74
N ARG A 196 -5.89 5.19 4.02
CA ARG A 196 -5.85 5.33 2.56
C ARG A 196 -5.34 4.06 1.89
N PHE A 197 -5.81 3.86 0.68
CA PHE A 197 -5.32 2.82 -0.23
C PHE A 197 -4.98 3.44 -1.58
N THR A 198 -3.85 3.08 -2.17
CA THR A 198 -3.34 3.72 -3.40
C THR A 198 -4.28 3.64 -4.60
N LEU A 199 -5.25 2.72 -4.60
CA LEU A 199 -6.32 2.63 -5.61
C LEU A 199 -7.71 2.99 -5.05
N ASP A 200 -7.79 3.68 -3.91
CA ASP A 200 -9.09 4.21 -3.48
C ASP A 200 -9.62 5.28 -4.48
N GLU A 201 -10.91 5.53 -4.42
CA GLU A 201 -11.58 6.43 -5.35
C GLU A 201 -10.95 7.84 -5.37
N GLY A 202 -10.65 8.37 -4.17
CA GLY A 202 -10.06 9.71 -4.04
C GLY A 202 -8.65 9.80 -4.61
N LEU A 203 -7.79 8.82 -4.33
CA LEU A 203 -6.43 8.79 -4.89
C LEU A 203 -6.44 8.47 -6.39
N SER A 204 -7.32 7.60 -6.86
CA SER A 204 -7.50 7.33 -8.28
C SER A 204 -7.92 8.60 -9.04
N TYR A 205 -8.85 9.37 -8.50
CA TYR A 205 -9.25 10.65 -9.07
C TYR A 205 -8.09 11.68 -9.06
N ALA A 206 -7.34 11.74 -7.97
CA ALA A 206 -6.19 12.63 -7.85
C ALA A 206 -5.10 12.32 -8.89
N VAL A 207 -4.78 11.02 -9.09
CA VAL A 207 -3.81 10.57 -10.11
C VAL A 207 -4.27 10.95 -11.51
N GLN A 208 -5.52 10.69 -11.85
CA GLN A 208 -6.07 11.06 -13.18
C GLN A 208 -6.06 12.57 -13.39
N THR A 209 -6.41 13.33 -12.35
CA THR A 209 -6.43 14.78 -12.41
C THR A 209 -5.03 15.38 -12.64
N ILE A 210 -4.03 14.89 -11.86
CA ILE A 210 -2.66 15.40 -12.01
C ILE A 210 -2.07 14.99 -13.36
N PHE A 211 -2.33 13.75 -13.81
CA PHE A 211 -1.89 13.29 -15.13
C PHE A 211 -2.44 14.20 -16.25
N LYS A 212 -3.75 14.51 -16.20
CA LYS A 212 -4.36 15.42 -17.16
C LYS A 212 -3.72 16.81 -17.13
N ARG A 213 -3.53 17.38 -15.94
CA ARG A 213 -2.91 18.71 -15.79
C ARG A 213 -1.48 18.76 -16.35
N LEU A 214 -0.69 17.73 -16.09
CA LEU A 214 0.67 17.63 -16.60
C LEU A 214 0.71 17.43 -18.12
N TYR A 215 -0.25 16.68 -18.65
CA TYR A 215 -0.40 16.52 -20.10
C TYR A 215 -0.81 17.84 -20.78
N ASP A 216 -1.80 18.54 -20.23
CA ASP A 216 -2.26 19.83 -20.75
C ASP A 216 -1.16 20.91 -20.67
N ALA A 217 -0.28 20.84 -19.67
CA ALA A 217 0.87 21.72 -19.51
C ALA A 217 2.08 21.32 -20.38
N GLY A 218 2.01 20.22 -21.14
CA GLY A 218 3.07 19.75 -22.03
C GLY A 218 4.24 19.02 -21.35
N TYR A 219 4.15 18.72 -20.05
CA TYR A 219 5.17 17.95 -19.34
C TYR A 219 5.11 16.45 -19.63
N ILE A 220 3.94 15.94 -19.98
CA ILE A 220 3.73 14.54 -20.37
C ILE A 220 3.41 14.51 -21.86
N TYR A 221 4.13 13.68 -22.59
CA TYR A 221 3.91 13.46 -24.01
C TYR A 221 4.03 11.97 -24.35
N ARG A 222 3.50 11.58 -25.50
CA ARG A 222 3.60 10.21 -26.00
C ARG A 222 4.78 10.09 -26.96
N ALA A 223 5.68 9.17 -26.67
CA ALA A 223 6.83 8.86 -27.52
C ALA A 223 7.15 7.36 -27.46
N GLU A 224 7.87 6.88 -28.48
CA GLU A 224 8.44 5.53 -28.46
C GLU A 224 9.77 5.54 -27.70
N ARG A 225 9.94 4.59 -26.78
CA ARG A 225 11.16 4.40 -25.99
C ARG A 225 11.50 2.90 -25.89
N LEU A 226 12.78 2.60 -25.68
CA LEU A 226 13.20 1.29 -25.24
C LEU A 226 12.81 1.10 -23.79
N VAL A 227 12.19 -0.03 -23.48
CA VAL A 227 11.80 -0.42 -22.12
C VAL A 227 12.27 -1.83 -21.83
N ASN A 228 12.53 -2.13 -20.55
CA ASN A 228 12.74 -3.50 -20.11
C ASN A 228 11.39 -4.22 -20.13
N TRP A 229 11.31 -5.31 -20.85
CA TRP A 229 10.10 -6.10 -21.03
C TRP A 229 10.30 -7.52 -20.52
N SER A 230 9.41 -7.98 -19.64
CA SER A 230 9.37 -9.38 -19.21
C SER A 230 8.44 -10.18 -20.11
N PRO A 231 8.93 -11.14 -20.90
CA PRO A 231 8.07 -11.98 -21.75
C PRO A 231 7.22 -12.95 -20.93
N VAL A 232 7.63 -13.29 -19.71
CA VAL A 232 6.87 -14.16 -18.79
C VAL A 232 5.71 -13.42 -18.17
N LEU A 233 5.95 -12.20 -17.66
CA LEU A 233 4.90 -11.36 -17.05
C LEU A 233 4.10 -10.57 -18.09
N GLN A 234 4.55 -10.57 -19.36
CA GLN A 234 3.95 -9.81 -20.46
C GLN A 234 3.73 -8.31 -20.12
N THR A 235 4.69 -7.72 -19.41
CA THR A 235 4.65 -6.32 -19.01
C THR A 235 6.03 -5.67 -19.03
N ALA A 236 6.05 -4.33 -19.10
CA ALA A 236 7.26 -3.56 -18.84
C ALA A 236 7.59 -3.61 -17.33
N VAL A 237 8.88 -3.71 -17.03
CA VAL A 237 9.41 -3.72 -15.66
C VAL A 237 10.31 -2.50 -15.43
N SER A 238 10.40 -2.06 -14.20
CA SER A 238 11.27 -0.96 -13.79
C SER A 238 12.75 -1.34 -13.91
N ASP A 239 13.61 -0.38 -14.16
CA ASP A 239 15.07 -0.60 -14.21
C ASP A 239 15.63 -1.17 -12.90
N ILE A 240 15.02 -0.87 -11.76
CA ILE A 240 15.43 -1.40 -10.45
C ILE A 240 15.10 -2.91 -10.29
N GLU A 241 14.17 -3.42 -11.07
CA GLU A 241 13.76 -4.84 -11.05
C GLU A 241 14.62 -5.69 -11.99
N VAL A 242 15.46 -5.06 -12.82
CA VAL A 242 16.31 -5.73 -13.80
C VAL A 242 17.69 -6.00 -13.23
N LYS A 243 18.11 -7.26 -13.30
CA LYS A 243 19.49 -7.65 -12.96
C LYS A 243 20.28 -7.88 -14.24
N TYR A 244 21.33 -7.09 -14.42
CA TYR A 244 22.26 -7.28 -15.52
C TYR A 244 23.27 -8.36 -15.15
N LEU A 245 23.21 -9.50 -15.87
CA LEU A 245 24.15 -10.59 -15.69
C LEU A 245 25.15 -10.57 -16.83
N SER A 246 26.44 -10.52 -16.50
CA SER A 246 27.52 -10.70 -17.48
C SER A 246 27.69 -12.19 -17.75
N LEU A 247 27.52 -12.57 -19.01
CA LEU A 247 27.74 -13.97 -19.48
C LEU A 247 29.14 -14.22 -19.99
N ILE A 248 30.03 -13.22 -19.98
CA ILE A 248 31.38 -13.35 -20.52
C ILE A 248 32.23 -14.42 -19.78
N HIS A 249 31.89 -14.68 -18.52
CA HIS A 249 32.54 -15.72 -17.72
C HIS A 249 31.82 -17.09 -17.80
N ILE A 250 30.61 -17.14 -18.36
CA ILE A 250 29.80 -18.36 -18.48
C ILE A 250 29.95 -18.96 -19.89
N SER A 251 30.13 -18.13 -20.91
CA SER A 251 30.36 -18.52 -22.29
C SER A 251 31.78 -18.17 -22.71
N GLU A 252 32.76 -18.76 -22.07
CA GLU A 252 34.09 -18.80 -22.74
C GLU A 252 33.94 -19.54 -24.06
N PRO A 253 34.31 -18.93 -25.22
CA PRO A 253 34.35 -19.65 -26.44
C PRO A 253 35.42 -20.76 -26.26
N THR A 254 34.97 -22.00 -26.22
CA THR A 254 35.87 -23.16 -26.21
C THR A 254 36.82 -22.99 -27.37
N ARG A 255 38.04 -22.61 -27.09
CA ARG A 255 39.09 -22.49 -28.09
C ARG A 255 39.31 -23.88 -28.61
N LEU A 256 38.77 -24.17 -29.78
CA LEU A 256 39.11 -25.38 -30.51
C LEU A 256 40.64 -25.45 -30.62
N ARG A 257 41.27 -26.26 -29.77
CA ARG A 257 42.64 -26.67 -29.99
C ARG A 257 42.64 -27.42 -31.32
N ARG A 258 43.18 -26.78 -32.34
CA ARG A 258 43.60 -27.50 -33.53
C ARG A 258 44.69 -28.49 -33.10
N ILE A 259 44.40 -29.76 -33.25
CA ILE A 259 45.37 -30.85 -33.25
C ILE A 259 46.09 -30.77 -34.59
#